data_fb0ff2e0d7af9c5295ed2ef312bf0727
#
_entry.id   fb0ff2e0d7af9c5295ed2ef312bf0727
#
_cell.length_a   1.000
_cell.length_b   1.000
_cell.length_c   1.000
_cell.angle_alpha   90.00
_cell.angle_beta   90.00
_cell.angle_gamma   90.00
#
_symmetry.space_group_name_H-M   'P 1'
#
loop_
_entity.id
_entity.type
_entity.pdbx_description
1 polymer ?
#
loop_
_entity_poly.entity_id
_entity_poly.type
_entity_poly.pdbx_seq_one_letter_code
_entity_poly.pdbx_strand_id
1 'polypeptide(L)'
;FDERGHRKNDISYFVYGSSGNGESPESFYPTVEQFIGEGGSFLIPEAVRTEKAGAKAGEKFQGKEAVGAIKFANRIIKPLETVSYIMLAGLTEKENDVNAITGRYRSVLEVKEELNTVKKHWIDKVNIDFETGDAKEDNYLKWICFQPILRRIYGCSFLPHHDYGKGGRGWRDLWQDCLALLLMEP
;
A
#
# COMPACT_ATOMS: atom_id res chain seq x y z
N PHE A 1 -11.56 -17.57 15.44
CA PHE A 1 -12.76 -16.72 15.48
C PHE A 1 -12.74 -15.94 16.78
N ASP A 2 -13.06 -14.65 16.72
CA ASP A 2 -13.31 -13.84 17.91
C ASP A 2 -14.74 -14.10 18.44
N GLU A 3 -15.10 -13.48 19.57
CA GLU A 3 -16.43 -13.61 20.18
C GLU A 3 -17.58 -13.23 19.25
N ARG A 4 -17.31 -12.46 18.21
CA ARG A 4 -18.26 -12.04 17.17
C ARG A 4 -18.28 -12.98 15.97
N GLY A 5 -17.49 -14.05 15.99
CA GLY A 5 -17.40 -15.05 14.94
C GLY A 5 -16.53 -14.62 13.73
N HIS A 6 -15.65 -13.65 13.91
CA HIS A 6 -14.69 -13.28 12.87
C HIS A 6 -13.60 -14.35 12.75
N ARG A 7 -13.14 -14.59 11.53
CA ARG A 7 -11.93 -15.38 11.31
C ARG A 7 -10.72 -14.63 11.88
N LYS A 8 -9.80 -15.39 12.49
CA LYS A 8 -8.48 -14.86 12.81
C LYS A 8 -7.83 -14.35 11.52
N ASN A 9 -7.23 -13.17 11.58
CA ASN A 9 -6.47 -12.64 10.45
C ASN A 9 -5.10 -13.32 10.42
N ASP A 10 -4.85 -14.12 9.40
CA ASP A 10 -3.58 -14.82 9.19
C ASP A 10 -2.70 -14.11 8.14
N ILE A 11 -3.09 -12.90 7.74
CA ILE A 11 -2.34 -12.08 6.78
C ILE A 11 -1.18 -11.39 7.49
N SER A 12 0.02 -11.54 6.94
CA SER A 12 1.20 -10.80 7.35
C SER A 12 1.33 -9.49 6.57
N TYR A 13 1.53 -8.40 7.30
CA TYR A 13 1.85 -7.09 6.73
C TYR A 13 3.36 -6.89 6.78
N PHE A 14 3.94 -6.36 5.73
CA PHE A 14 5.37 -6.10 5.69
C PHE A 14 5.69 -4.71 5.16
N VAL A 15 6.84 -4.19 5.59
CA VAL A 15 7.48 -3.01 4.99
C VAL A 15 8.89 -3.43 4.60
N TYR A 16 9.27 -3.07 3.40
CA TYR A 16 10.60 -3.31 2.83
C TYR A 16 11.16 -1.98 2.32
N GLY A 17 12.47 -1.82 2.38
CA GLY A 17 13.16 -0.67 1.81
C GLY A 17 14.50 -1.01 1.23
N SER A 18 14.85 -0.33 0.14
CA SER A 18 16.19 -0.33 -0.45
C SER A 18 16.53 1.03 -1.02
N SER A 19 17.83 1.33 -1.17
CA SER A 19 18.22 2.45 -2.02
C SER A 19 17.92 2.14 -3.48
N GLY A 20 17.86 3.15 -4.33
CA GLY A 20 17.68 2.95 -5.78
C GLY A 20 18.80 2.14 -6.45
N ASN A 21 19.92 1.94 -5.76
CA ASN A 21 21.05 1.11 -6.17
C ASN A 21 21.05 -0.29 -5.52
N GLY A 22 19.99 -0.62 -4.76
CA GLY A 22 19.84 -1.93 -4.10
C GLY A 22 20.53 -2.06 -2.74
N GLU A 23 21.01 -0.96 -2.14
CA GLU A 23 21.62 -0.99 -0.81
C GLU A 23 20.53 -1.20 0.27
N SER A 24 20.84 -2.04 1.25
CA SER A 24 19.95 -2.30 2.38
C SER A 24 19.89 -1.14 3.37
N PRO A 25 18.79 -0.95 4.09
CA PRO A 25 18.74 -0.05 5.22
C PRO A 25 19.72 -0.42 6.33
N GLU A 26 20.16 0.58 7.08
CA GLU A 26 21.00 0.39 8.27
C GLU A 26 20.19 -0.03 9.49
N SER A 27 18.93 0.44 9.57
CA SER A 27 18.12 0.27 10.78
C SER A 27 16.63 0.23 10.46
N PHE A 28 15.89 -0.47 11.33
CA PHE A 28 14.45 -0.61 11.26
C PHE A 28 13.83 -0.24 12.60
N TYR A 29 12.68 0.42 12.57
CA TYR A 29 11.89 0.76 13.75
C TYR A 29 10.49 0.17 13.57
N PRO A 30 10.25 -1.06 14.07
CA PRO A 30 8.98 -1.77 13.83
C PRO A 30 7.84 -1.33 14.74
N THR A 31 8.11 -0.51 15.77
CA THR A 31 7.07 -0.01 16.66
C THR A 31 7.07 1.50 16.74
N VAL A 32 5.88 2.08 16.92
CA VAL A 32 5.69 3.53 17.09
C VAL A 32 6.55 4.06 18.23
N GLU A 33 6.56 3.37 19.37
CA GLU A 33 7.35 3.75 20.55
C GLU A 33 8.86 3.83 20.27
N GLN A 34 9.40 2.88 19.49
CA GLN A 34 10.81 2.92 19.10
C GLN A 34 11.13 4.10 18.18
N PHE A 35 10.20 4.46 17.31
CA PHE A 35 10.40 5.50 16.31
C PHE A 35 10.19 6.89 16.89
N ILE A 36 9.03 7.18 17.48
CA ILE A 36 8.72 8.53 17.99
C ILE A 36 9.26 8.80 19.40
N GLY A 37 9.56 7.75 20.18
CA GLY A 37 9.91 7.84 21.59
C GLY A 37 8.70 7.95 22.52
N GLU A 38 8.93 7.81 23.82
CA GLU A 38 7.89 7.96 24.82
C GLU A 38 7.38 9.41 24.88
N GLY A 39 6.07 9.60 24.67
CA GLY A 39 5.46 10.94 24.60
C GLY A 39 5.85 11.77 23.38
N GLY A 40 6.54 11.16 22.41
CA GLY A 40 6.96 11.80 21.17
C GLY A 40 5.84 11.97 20.14
N SER A 41 6.19 12.49 18.96
CA SER A 41 5.27 12.67 17.85
C SER A 41 5.93 12.32 16.52
N PHE A 42 5.11 12.03 15.50
CA PHE A 42 5.60 11.82 14.13
C PHE A 42 6.20 13.08 13.47
N LEU A 43 5.91 14.26 13.98
CA LEU A 43 6.49 15.50 13.47
C LEU A 43 7.98 15.63 13.83
N ILE A 44 8.38 15.15 15.00
CA ILE A 44 9.76 15.20 15.49
C ILE A 44 10.07 13.85 16.17
N PRO A 45 10.26 12.77 15.39
CA PRO A 45 10.54 11.46 15.97
C PRO A 45 11.88 11.44 16.70
N GLU A 46 11.92 10.79 17.87
CA GLU A 46 13.15 10.65 18.66
C GLU A 46 14.24 9.93 17.88
N ALA A 47 13.89 8.88 17.14
CA ALA A 47 14.82 8.12 16.32
C ALA A 47 15.56 8.96 15.28
N VAL A 48 14.91 10.00 14.72
CA VAL A 48 15.54 10.94 13.79
C VAL A 48 16.40 11.96 14.53
N ARG A 49 15.92 12.49 15.65
CA ARG A 49 16.60 13.54 16.40
C ARG A 49 17.87 13.06 17.10
N THR A 50 17.86 11.82 17.61
CA THR A 50 18.95 11.29 18.45
C THR A 50 19.78 10.23 17.74
N GLU A 51 19.48 9.93 16.48
CA GLU A 51 20.05 8.80 15.72
C GLU A 51 19.97 7.47 16.48
N LYS A 52 18.90 7.28 17.26
CA LYS A 52 18.68 6.08 18.07
C LYS A 52 18.80 4.82 17.22
N ALA A 53 19.45 3.81 17.78
CA ALA A 53 19.55 2.50 17.12
C ALA A 53 18.16 1.87 16.99
N GLY A 54 17.87 1.28 15.83
CA GLY A 54 16.65 0.52 15.61
C GLY A 54 16.70 -0.90 16.18
N ALA A 55 15.66 -1.66 15.88
CA ALA A 55 15.56 -3.07 16.26
C ALA A 55 16.62 -3.93 15.59
N LYS A 56 17.05 -4.97 16.28
CA LYS A 56 17.95 -6.00 15.72
C LYS A 56 17.17 -6.99 14.86
N ALA A 57 17.83 -7.59 13.90
CA ALA A 57 17.23 -8.63 13.08
C ALA A 57 16.71 -9.79 13.95
N GLY A 58 15.49 -10.23 13.68
CA GLY A 58 14.84 -11.32 14.41
C GLY A 58 14.16 -10.92 15.73
N GLU A 59 14.28 -9.68 16.20
CA GLU A 59 13.52 -9.22 17.37
C GLU A 59 12.01 -9.24 17.09
N LYS A 60 11.25 -9.64 18.12
CA LYS A 60 9.77 -9.72 18.06
C LYS A 60 9.16 -8.84 19.13
N PHE A 61 8.17 -8.07 18.74
CA PHE A 61 7.44 -7.16 19.62
C PHE A 61 5.97 -7.55 19.62
N GLN A 62 5.40 -7.75 20.81
CA GLN A 62 3.99 -8.08 20.98
C GLN A 62 3.29 -6.98 21.76
N GLY A 63 2.02 -6.71 21.43
CA GLY A 63 1.19 -5.72 22.13
C GLY A 63 1.66 -4.29 21.93
N LYS A 64 2.45 -4.03 20.89
CA LYS A 64 2.91 -2.69 20.51
C LYS A 64 2.26 -2.25 19.21
N GLU A 65 2.05 -0.95 19.07
CA GLU A 65 1.58 -0.37 17.82
C GLU A 65 2.69 -0.45 16.77
N ALA A 66 2.36 -1.02 15.59
CA ALA A 66 3.33 -1.24 14.53
C ALA A 66 3.55 0.02 13.69
N VAL A 67 4.79 0.24 13.26
CA VAL A 67 5.17 1.21 12.24
C VAL A 67 6.27 0.63 11.37
N GLY A 68 6.31 1.04 10.11
CA GLY A 68 7.35 0.59 9.16
C GLY A 68 8.38 1.69 8.89
N ALA A 69 9.07 2.18 9.91
CA ALA A 69 10.08 3.20 9.72
C ALA A 69 11.45 2.56 9.43
N ILE A 70 12.17 3.15 8.47
CA ILE A 70 13.42 2.63 7.93
C ILE A 70 14.45 3.76 7.90
N LYS A 71 15.68 3.47 8.34
CA LYS A 71 16.81 4.38 8.26
C LYS A 71 17.83 3.85 7.25
N PHE A 72 18.22 4.71 6.31
CA PHE A 72 19.35 4.48 5.40
C PHE A 72 20.59 5.18 5.92
N ALA A 73 21.76 4.80 5.38
CA ALA A 73 23.02 5.42 5.69
C ALA A 73 23.00 6.94 5.44
N ASN A 74 23.66 7.69 6.31
CA ASN A 74 23.82 9.11 6.13
C ASN A 74 24.58 9.39 4.84
N ARG A 75 24.09 10.33 4.02
CA ARG A 75 24.65 10.62 2.72
C ARG A 75 24.77 12.11 2.49
N ILE A 76 25.88 12.52 1.90
CA ILE A 76 26.07 13.88 1.39
C ILE A 76 25.60 13.91 -0.05
N ILE A 77 24.58 14.71 -0.34
CA ILE A 77 24.04 14.90 -1.68
C ILE A 77 24.66 16.16 -2.29
N LYS A 78 25.35 16.01 -3.41
CA LYS A 78 25.97 17.14 -4.14
C LYS A 78 24.91 17.91 -4.93
N PRO A 79 25.18 19.17 -5.31
CA PRO A 79 24.32 19.91 -6.23
C PRO A 79 24.03 19.11 -7.50
N LEU A 80 22.75 19.05 -7.91
CA LEU A 80 22.25 18.30 -9.07
C LEU A 80 22.31 16.76 -8.92
N GLU A 81 22.77 16.22 -7.81
CA GLU A 81 22.70 14.79 -7.51
C GLU A 81 21.28 14.39 -7.11
N THR A 82 20.81 13.27 -7.62
CA THR A 82 19.53 12.68 -7.26
C THR A 82 19.77 11.35 -6.54
N VAL A 83 19.14 11.19 -5.39
CA VAL A 83 19.13 9.93 -4.63
C VAL A 83 17.71 9.40 -4.61
N SER A 84 17.57 8.12 -4.88
CA SER A 84 16.25 7.45 -4.88
C SER A 84 16.23 6.35 -3.84
N TYR A 85 15.07 6.20 -3.21
CA TYR A 85 14.79 5.10 -2.29
C TYR A 85 13.50 4.41 -2.73
N ILE A 86 13.44 3.10 -2.55
CA ILE A 86 12.28 2.28 -2.83
C ILE A 86 11.74 1.81 -1.50
N MET A 87 10.46 2.08 -1.24
CA MET A 87 9.74 1.56 -0.08
C MET A 87 8.53 0.79 -0.56
N LEU A 88 8.35 -0.42 -0.06
CA LEU A 88 7.21 -1.27 -0.33
C LEU A 88 6.46 -1.52 0.98
N ALA A 89 5.17 -1.28 0.97
CA ALA A 89 4.26 -1.75 1.99
C ALA A 89 3.34 -2.78 1.33
N GLY A 90 3.23 -3.94 1.93
CA GLY A 90 2.48 -5.03 1.33
C GLY A 90 1.86 -5.96 2.36
N LEU A 91 1.07 -6.87 1.84
CA LEU A 91 0.46 -7.94 2.63
C LEU A 91 0.61 -9.28 1.89
N THR A 92 0.70 -10.35 2.64
CA THR A 92 0.81 -11.71 2.12
C THR A 92 0.21 -12.71 3.11
N GLU A 93 -0.32 -13.79 2.60
CA GLU A 93 -0.74 -14.93 3.43
C GLU A 93 0.44 -15.80 3.87
N LYS A 94 1.56 -15.72 3.15
CA LYS A 94 2.76 -16.53 3.40
C LYS A 94 4.00 -15.64 3.51
N GLU A 95 4.65 -15.65 4.66
CA GLU A 95 5.88 -14.88 4.89
C GLU A 95 6.96 -15.16 3.84
N ASN A 96 7.05 -16.40 3.35
CA ASN A 96 8.01 -16.79 2.33
C ASN A 96 7.83 -16.06 0.99
N ASP A 97 6.65 -15.53 0.71
CA ASP A 97 6.38 -14.82 -0.54
C ASP A 97 6.93 -13.40 -0.54
N VAL A 98 7.29 -12.85 0.64
CA VAL A 98 7.85 -11.49 0.76
C VAL A 98 9.07 -11.32 -0.13
N ASN A 99 10.00 -12.29 -0.14
CA ASN A 99 11.19 -12.22 -0.97
C ASN A 99 10.90 -12.23 -2.47
N ALA A 100 9.89 -12.98 -2.89
CA ALA A 100 9.46 -13.02 -4.28
C ALA A 100 8.80 -11.69 -4.69
N ILE A 101 8.01 -11.10 -3.79
CA ILE A 101 7.37 -9.80 -4.02
C ILE A 101 8.42 -8.69 -4.10
N THR A 102 9.29 -8.58 -3.09
CA THR A 102 10.30 -7.53 -3.02
C THR A 102 11.35 -7.65 -4.12
N GLY A 103 11.59 -8.90 -4.58
CA GLY A 103 12.52 -9.20 -5.68
C GLY A 103 12.14 -8.57 -7.02
N ARG A 104 10.88 -8.14 -7.21
CA ARG A 104 10.40 -7.47 -8.43
C ARG A 104 10.60 -5.94 -8.42
N TYR A 105 11.07 -5.38 -7.30
CA TYR A 105 11.17 -3.93 -7.11
C TYR A 105 12.56 -3.52 -6.60
N ARG A 106 13.61 -4.01 -7.29
CA ARG A 106 15.00 -3.80 -6.86
C ARG A 106 15.63 -2.51 -7.39
N SER A 107 15.05 -1.93 -8.42
CA SER A 107 15.55 -0.71 -9.03
C SER A 107 14.41 0.26 -9.36
N VAL A 108 14.76 1.54 -9.49
CA VAL A 108 13.81 2.57 -9.91
C VAL A 108 13.23 2.28 -11.29
N LEU A 109 13.99 1.61 -12.16
CA LEU A 109 13.53 1.23 -13.50
C LEU A 109 12.40 0.19 -13.40
N GLU A 110 12.62 -0.88 -12.63
CA GLU A 110 11.59 -1.92 -12.41
C GLU A 110 10.31 -1.35 -11.80
N VAL A 111 10.43 -0.44 -10.83
CA VAL A 111 9.25 0.25 -10.25
C VAL A 111 8.49 1.06 -11.30
N LYS A 112 9.19 1.75 -12.21
CA LYS A 112 8.55 2.49 -13.30
C LYS A 112 7.87 1.58 -14.32
N GLU A 113 8.48 0.44 -14.63
CA GLU A 113 7.91 -0.57 -15.54
C GLU A 113 6.64 -1.18 -14.93
N GLU A 114 6.67 -1.55 -13.65
CA GLU A 114 5.49 -2.04 -12.95
C GLU A 114 4.38 -0.98 -12.87
N LEU A 115 4.71 0.28 -12.63
CA LEU A 115 3.73 1.37 -12.68
C LEU A 115 3.05 1.47 -14.06
N ASN A 116 3.81 1.33 -15.14
CA ASN A 116 3.24 1.34 -16.49
C ASN A 116 2.36 0.11 -16.74
N THR A 117 2.76 -1.06 -16.24
CA THR A 117 1.97 -2.28 -16.29
C THR A 117 0.65 -2.12 -15.55
N VAL A 118 0.67 -1.56 -14.34
CA VAL A 118 -0.55 -1.27 -13.57
C VAL A 118 -1.44 -0.26 -14.28
N LYS A 119 -0.87 0.82 -14.81
CA LYS A 119 -1.63 1.81 -15.58
C LYS A 119 -2.32 1.17 -16.79
N LYS A 120 -1.58 0.37 -17.55
CA LYS A 120 -2.14 -0.36 -18.71
C LYS A 120 -3.25 -1.30 -18.27
N HIS A 121 -3.04 -2.09 -17.24
CA HIS A 121 -4.06 -2.99 -16.69
C HIS A 121 -5.39 -2.26 -16.40
N TRP A 122 -5.33 -1.11 -15.77
CA TRP A 122 -6.54 -0.35 -15.44
C TRP A 122 -7.18 0.33 -16.65
N ILE A 123 -6.38 0.78 -17.62
CA ILE A 123 -6.89 1.30 -18.90
C ILE A 123 -7.64 0.20 -19.65
N ASP A 124 -7.06 -1.00 -19.70
CA ASP A 124 -7.66 -2.15 -20.41
C ASP A 124 -8.94 -2.65 -19.68
N LYS A 125 -9.00 -2.49 -18.34
CA LYS A 125 -10.18 -2.87 -17.54
C LYS A 125 -11.34 -1.88 -17.68
N VAL A 126 -11.06 -0.59 -17.80
CA VAL A 126 -12.06 0.46 -18.05
C VAL A 126 -12.04 0.77 -19.54
N ASN A 127 -12.67 -0.09 -20.32
CA ASN A 127 -12.66 -0.07 -21.78
C ASN A 127 -13.70 0.89 -22.41
N ILE A 128 -14.13 1.89 -21.66
CA ILE A 128 -15.08 2.93 -22.10
C ILE A 128 -14.34 4.25 -22.19
N ASP A 129 -14.44 4.92 -23.32
CA ASP A 129 -13.96 6.27 -23.52
C ASP A 129 -15.11 7.27 -23.62
N PHE A 130 -14.89 8.46 -23.13
CA PHE A 130 -15.82 9.57 -23.17
C PHE A 130 -15.21 10.73 -23.93
N GLU A 131 -16.00 11.41 -24.73
CA GLU A 131 -15.62 12.58 -25.52
C GLU A 131 -16.70 13.68 -25.35
N THR A 132 -16.75 14.27 -24.15
CA THR A 132 -17.72 15.33 -23.82
C THR A 132 -17.25 16.71 -24.32
N GLY A 133 -15.99 16.83 -24.68
CA GLY A 133 -15.33 18.09 -25.00
C GLY A 133 -14.64 18.74 -23.80
N ASP A 134 -14.80 18.20 -22.60
CA ASP A 134 -14.06 18.59 -21.39
C ASP A 134 -13.26 17.39 -20.84
N ALA A 135 -11.94 17.47 -20.93
CA ALA A 135 -11.06 16.40 -20.47
C ALA A 135 -11.18 16.09 -18.96
N LYS A 136 -11.64 17.04 -18.13
CA LYS A 136 -11.88 16.79 -16.71
C LYS A 136 -13.12 15.96 -16.51
N GLU A 137 -14.18 16.26 -17.27
CA GLU A 137 -15.42 15.51 -17.25
C GLU A 137 -15.19 14.09 -17.78
N ASP A 138 -14.47 13.93 -18.87
CA ASP A 138 -14.11 12.62 -19.44
C ASP A 138 -13.36 11.76 -18.42
N ASN A 139 -12.36 12.31 -17.74
CA ASN A 139 -11.62 11.62 -16.70
C ASN A 139 -12.49 11.27 -15.47
N TYR A 140 -13.42 12.15 -15.10
CA TYR A 140 -14.34 11.90 -14.00
C TYR A 140 -15.32 10.76 -14.33
N LEU A 141 -15.85 10.74 -15.55
CA LEU A 141 -16.73 9.66 -16.01
C LEU A 141 -15.99 8.31 -16.07
N LYS A 142 -14.73 8.28 -16.53
CA LYS A 142 -13.88 7.09 -16.45
C LYS A 142 -13.68 6.62 -15.02
N TRP A 143 -13.46 7.55 -14.09
CA TRP A 143 -13.34 7.21 -12.67
C TRP A 143 -14.62 6.61 -12.10
N ILE A 144 -15.80 7.13 -12.50
CA ILE A 144 -17.10 6.54 -12.13
C ILE A 144 -17.21 5.10 -12.63
N CYS A 145 -16.84 4.84 -13.88
CA CYS A 145 -16.85 3.49 -14.45
C CYS A 145 -15.90 2.52 -13.76
N PHE A 146 -14.81 3.03 -13.18
CA PHE A 146 -13.86 2.25 -12.41
C PHE A 146 -14.42 1.74 -11.07
N GLN A 147 -15.35 2.47 -10.46
CA GLN A 147 -15.89 2.15 -9.13
C GLN A 147 -16.53 0.74 -9.03
N PRO A 148 -17.38 0.27 -9.96
CA PRO A 148 -17.95 -1.07 -9.91
C PRO A 148 -16.90 -2.17 -9.93
N ILE A 149 -15.81 -1.99 -10.69
CA ILE A 149 -14.71 -2.95 -10.77
C ILE A 149 -14.02 -3.06 -9.41
N LEU A 150 -13.70 -1.92 -8.78
CA LEU A 150 -13.10 -1.91 -7.45
C LEU A 150 -14.02 -2.54 -6.40
N ARG A 151 -15.32 -2.28 -6.46
CA ARG A 151 -16.30 -2.89 -5.56
C ARG A 151 -16.38 -4.40 -5.73
N ARG A 152 -16.21 -4.91 -6.94
CA ARG A 152 -16.13 -6.35 -7.19
C ARG A 152 -14.91 -6.97 -6.52
N ILE A 153 -13.76 -6.30 -6.58
CA ILE A 153 -12.49 -6.78 -6.02
C ILE A 153 -12.46 -6.68 -4.50
N TYR A 154 -12.82 -5.53 -3.97
CA TYR A 154 -12.65 -5.19 -2.54
C TYR A 154 -13.93 -5.25 -1.70
N GLY A 155 -15.07 -5.54 -2.30
CA GLY A 155 -16.38 -5.57 -1.63
C GLY A 155 -17.12 -4.25 -1.71
N CYS A 156 -18.17 -4.11 -0.90
CA CYS A 156 -19.17 -3.05 -1.08
C CYS A 156 -18.76 -1.66 -0.62
N SER A 157 -17.61 -1.48 -0.02
CA SER A 157 -17.18 -0.18 0.46
C SER A 157 -15.67 -0.03 0.37
N PHE A 158 -15.21 1.13 -0.11
CA PHE A 158 -13.81 1.56 -0.02
C PHE A 158 -13.47 2.13 1.35
N LEU A 159 -14.47 2.41 2.15
CA LEU A 159 -14.26 2.90 3.51
C LEU A 159 -14.10 1.71 4.45
N PRO A 160 -13.19 1.80 5.42
CA PRO A 160 -13.13 0.83 6.50
C PRO A 160 -14.50 0.75 7.14
N HIS A 161 -15.15 -0.40 7.04
CA HIS A 161 -16.44 -0.60 7.67
C HIS A 161 -16.22 -0.98 9.12
N HIS A 162 -16.93 -0.31 10.03
CA HIS A 162 -16.80 -0.57 11.47
C HIS A 162 -17.11 -2.02 11.86
N ASP A 163 -17.88 -2.71 11.05
CA ASP A 163 -18.24 -4.11 11.24
C ASP A 163 -17.32 -5.09 10.48
N TYR A 164 -16.15 -4.66 10.06
CA TYR A 164 -15.15 -5.49 9.38
C TYR A 164 -15.73 -6.31 8.21
N GLY A 165 -16.53 -5.68 7.37
CA GLY A 165 -17.12 -6.32 6.21
C GLY A 165 -18.38 -7.15 6.46
N LYS A 166 -18.99 -7.06 7.64
CA LYS A 166 -20.31 -7.64 7.90
C LYS A 166 -21.46 -6.93 7.20
N GLY A 167 -21.26 -5.69 6.76
CA GLY A 167 -22.24 -4.98 5.97
C GLY A 167 -22.35 -5.61 4.58
N GLY A 168 -23.48 -6.25 4.30
CA GLY A 168 -23.82 -6.69 2.96
C GLY A 168 -24.02 -5.50 2.02
N ARG A 169 -23.86 -5.72 0.71
CA ARG A 169 -24.27 -4.72 -0.28
C ARG A 169 -25.78 -4.55 -0.21
N GLY A 170 -26.27 -3.32 -0.26
CA GLY A 170 -27.66 -3.06 -0.52
C GLY A 170 -28.07 -3.68 -1.86
N TRP A 171 -29.27 -4.24 -1.93
CA TRP A 171 -29.76 -4.89 -3.17
C TRP A 171 -29.69 -3.98 -4.39
N ARG A 172 -30.07 -2.74 -4.23
CA ARG A 172 -30.02 -1.74 -5.30
C ARG A 172 -28.59 -1.52 -5.79
N ASP A 173 -27.65 -1.29 -4.87
CA ASP A 173 -26.24 -1.00 -5.19
C ASP A 173 -25.58 -2.20 -5.88
N LEU A 174 -25.92 -3.43 -5.44
CA LEU A 174 -25.43 -4.64 -6.08
C LEU A 174 -25.88 -4.74 -7.54
N TRP A 175 -27.16 -4.51 -7.82
CA TRP A 175 -27.71 -4.60 -9.18
C TRP A 175 -27.18 -3.50 -10.09
N GLN A 176 -27.00 -2.29 -9.60
CA GLN A 176 -26.38 -1.20 -10.35
C GLN A 176 -24.94 -1.51 -10.73
N ASP A 177 -24.15 -2.04 -9.80
CA ASP A 177 -22.76 -2.45 -10.06
C ASP A 177 -22.71 -3.62 -11.07
N CYS A 178 -23.62 -4.59 -10.98
CA CYS A 178 -23.72 -5.69 -11.95
C CYS A 178 -24.01 -5.20 -13.36
N LEU A 179 -24.93 -4.23 -13.53
CA LEU A 179 -25.23 -3.65 -14.86
C LEU A 179 -24.00 -2.99 -15.48
N ALA A 180 -23.24 -2.23 -14.68
CA ALA A 180 -22.02 -1.60 -15.16
C ALA A 180 -20.96 -2.64 -15.55
N LEU A 181 -20.79 -3.71 -14.75
CA LEU A 181 -19.83 -4.78 -15.04
C LEU A 181 -20.16 -5.56 -16.29
N LEU A 182 -21.44 -5.77 -16.63
CA LEU A 182 -21.85 -6.42 -17.88
C LEU A 182 -21.37 -5.67 -19.13
N LEU A 183 -21.18 -4.35 -19.03
CA LEU A 183 -20.67 -3.53 -20.12
C LEU A 183 -19.14 -3.50 -20.17
N MET A 184 -18.47 -3.50 -19.02
CA MET A 184 -17.03 -3.29 -18.92
C MET A 184 -16.22 -4.59 -18.83
N GLU A 185 -16.79 -5.62 -18.24
CA GLU A 185 -16.16 -6.93 -18.03
C GLU A 185 -17.21 -8.05 -18.05
N PRO A 186 -17.84 -8.32 -19.23
CA PRO A 186 -18.90 -9.30 -19.41
C PRO A 186 -18.50 -10.75 -19.08
#